data_cc80d680718b9147fd6ce220003aa27a
#
_entry.id   cc80d680718b9147fd6ce220003aa27a
#
_cell.length_a   1.000
_cell.length_b   1.000
_cell.length_c   1.000
_cell.angle_alpha   90.00
_cell.angle_beta   90.00
_cell.angle_gamma   90.00
#
_symmetry.space_group_name_H-M   'P 1'
#
loop_
_entity.id
_entity.type
_entity.pdbx_description
1 polymer ?
#
loop_
_entity_poly.entity_id
_entity_poly.type
_entity_poly.pdbx_seq_one_letter_code
_entity_poly.pdbx_strand_id
1 'polypeptide(L)'
;MQTIRLARNKPRTFGEKFIEMILATRLEFRASKEEILSMYISHAPFGGNVVGLDAAAWRYFGHPAEELSWAESAMLAVLPNAPSMIHLSKGRKALLDKRNRLLKQLHEKGTINTSTYELAISEPLPVQPHPLPHIAPHLVSRFYQERNGQYSLSAINKSLQIQIES
;
A
#
# COMPACT_ATOMS: atom_id res chain seq x y z
N MET A 1 4.53 -8.57 14.20
CA MET A 1 3.20 -8.52 14.83
C MET A 1 2.09 -8.04 13.90
N GLN A 2 2.23 -6.91 13.20
CA GLN A 2 1.15 -6.41 12.29
C GLN A 2 0.82 -7.39 11.16
N THR A 3 1.82 -8.02 10.54
CA THR A 3 1.65 -9.06 9.51
C THR A 3 0.80 -10.23 10.01
N ILE A 4 1.10 -10.76 11.20
CA ILE A 4 0.34 -11.85 11.82
C ILE A 4 -1.10 -11.42 12.11
N ARG A 5 -1.29 -10.19 12.55
CA ARG A 5 -2.60 -9.65 12.83
C ARG A 5 -3.47 -9.53 11.57
N LEU A 6 -2.90 -9.07 10.46
CA LEU A 6 -3.60 -9.04 9.16
C LEU A 6 -4.01 -10.45 8.71
N ALA A 7 -3.12 -11.43 8.86
CA ALA A 7 -3.38 -12.82 8.48
C ALA A 7 -4.46 -13.48 9.36
N ARG A 8 -4.56 -13.13 10.65
CA ARG A 8 -5.52 -13.75 11.58
C ARG A 8 -6.90 -13.09 11.60
N ASN A 9 -6.98 -11.81 11.32
CA ASN A 9 -8.20 -10.99 11.29
C ASN A 9 -9.18 -11.23 12.47
N LYS A 10 -8.65 -11.38 13.69
CA LYS A 10 -9.44 -11.67 14.90
C LYS A 10 -9.65 -10.44 15.78
N PRO A 11 -10.72 -10.40 16.62
CA PRO A 11 -10.97 -9.31 17.53
C PRO A 11 -9.85 -9.14 18.57
N ARG A 12 -9.67 -7.91 19.05
CA ARG A 12 -8.62 -7.55 20.01
C ARG A 12 -8.94 -8.06 21.40
N THR A 13 -8.37 -9.21 21.77
CA THR A 13 -8.37 -9.72 23.14
C THR A 13 -6.94 -9.86 23.66
N PHE A 14 -6.76 -9.90 24.98
CA PHE A 14 -5.45 -10.11 25.59
C PHE A 14 -4.83 -11.46 25.19
N GLY A 15 -5.67 -12.51 25.09
CA GLY A 15 -5.24 -13.83 24.63
C GLY A 15 -4.77 -13.82 23.18
N GLU A 16 -5.50 -13.16 22.27
CA GLU A 16 -5.09 -13.02 20.87
C GLU A 16 -3.78 -12.23 20.75
N LYS A 17 -3.57 -11.18 21.55
CA LYS A 17 -2.31 -10.44 21.55
C LYS A 17 -1.11 -11.30 21.96
N PHE A 18 -1.30 -12.21 22.91
CA PHE A 18 -0.27 -13.15 23.31
C PHE A 18 0.05 -14.17 22.22
N ILE A 19 -0.97 -14.71 21.56
CA ILE A 19 -0.80 -15.62 20.42
C ILE A 19 -0.12 -14.90 19.25
N GLU A 20 -0.52 -13.66 18.92
CA GLU A 20 0.12 -12.85 17.90
C GLU A 20 1.61 -12.62 18.19
N MET A 21 2.00 -12.43 19.45
CA MET A 21 3.39 -12.25 19.87
C MET A 21 4.19 -13.53 19.63
N ILE A 22 3.69 -14.70 20.03
CA ILE A 22 4.36 -15.99 19.81
C ILE A 22 4.52 -16.27 18.30
N LEU A 23 3.45 -16.06 17.53
CA LEU A 23 3.50 -16.27 16.08
C LEU A 23 4.42 -15.28 15.37
N ALA A 24 4.51 -14.03 15.84
CA ALA A 24 5.43 -13.04 15.30
C ALA A 24 6.88 -13.44 15.53
N THR A 25 7.23 -13.88 16.74
CA THR A 25 8.56 -14.41 17.05
C THR A 25 8.90 -15.62 16.18
N ARG A 26 7.95 -16.55 16.02
CA ARG A 26 8.13 -17.71 15.13
C ARG A 26 8.35 -17.30 13.68
N LEU A 27 7.65 -16.26 13.19
CA LEU A 27 7.82 -15.74 11.83
C LEU A 27 9.21 -15.12 11.66
N GLU A 28 9.71 -14.36 12.64
CA GLU A 28 11.06 -13.77 12.61
C GLU A 28 12.20 -14.81 12.55
N PHE A 29 11.98 -16.01 13.08
CA PHE A 29 12.92 -17.13 12.93
C PHE A 29 12.84 -17.84 11.58
N ARG A 30 11.77 -17.67 10.80
CA ARG A 30 11.52 -18.38 9.54
C ARG A 30 11.63 -17.55 8.29
N ALA A 31 11.49 -16.24 8.41
CA ALA A 31 11.47 -15.31 7.30
C ALA A 31 12.37 -14.11 7.57
N SER A 32 13.02 -13.60 6.55
CA SER A 32 13.79 -12.38 6.60
C SER A 32 12.92 -11.15 6.86
N LYS A 33 13.52 -10.05 7.27
CA LYS A 33 12.79 -8.78 7.45
C LYS A 33 12.14 -8.29 6.15
N GLU A 34 12.80 -8.53 5.03
CA GLU A 34 12.31 -8.15 3.70
C GLU A 34 11.08 -8.98 3.30
N GLU A 35 11.12 -10.30 3.53
CA GLU A 35 9.96 -11.17 3.30
C GLU A 35 8.78 -10.80 4.19
N ILE A 36 9.03 -10.51 5.47
CA ILE A 36 7.97 -10.05 6.40
C ILE A 36 7.39 -8.71 5.95
N LEU A 37 8.22 -7.79 5.50
CA LEU A 37 7.78 -6.50 4.97
C LEU A 37 6.96 -6.68 3.69
N SER A 38 7.42 -7.50 2.76
CA SER A 38 6.69 -7.83 1.53
C SER A 38 5.32 -8.42 1.82
N MET A 39 5.22 -9.39 2.73
CA MET A 39 3.94 -9.94 3.20
C MET A 39 3.03 -8.86 3.80
N TYR A 40 3.61 -7.93 4.57
CA TYR A 40 2.85 -6.84 5.17
C TYR A 40 2.29 -5.89 4.12
N ILE A 41 3.13 -5.36 3.22
CA ILE A 41 2.73 -4.36 2.22
C ILE A 41 1.75 -4.92 1.19
N SER A 42 1.84 -6.22 0.87
CA SER A 42 0.91 -6.89 -0.04
C SER A 42 -0.51 -7.02 0.54
N HIS A 43 -0.67 -7.00 1.87
CA HIS A 43 -1.96 -7.19 2.55
C HIS A 43 -2.37 -6.00 3.41
N ALA A 44 -1.55 -4.96 3.48
CA ALA A 44 -1.87 -3.78 4.28
C ALA A 44 -3.09 -3.04 3.71
N PRO A 45 -4.01 -2.59 4.57
CA PRO A 45 -5.14 -1.77 4.15
C PRO A 45 -4.69 -0.31 3.98
N PHE A 46 -4.90 0.23 2.79
CA PHE A 46 -4.59 1.64 2.47
C PHE A 46 -5.84 2.54 2.45
N GLY A 47 -6.98 2.04 2.94
CA GLY A 47 -8.26 2.76 2.99
C GLY A 47 -9.16 2.50 1.78
N GLY A 48 -10.47 2.72 1.95
CA GLY A 48 -11.45 2.61 0.87
C GLY A 48 -11.46 1.27 0.12
N ASN A 49 -11.36 0.15 0.81
CA ASN A 49 -11.27 -1.21 0.23
C ASN A 49 -9.99 -1.47 -0.60
N VAL A 50 -8.99 -0.58 -0.52
CA VAL A 50 -7.71 -0.79 -1.20
C VAL A 50 -6.79 -1.62 -0.29
N VAL A 51 -6.38 -2.77 -0.77
CA VAL A 51 -5.48 -3.71 -0.08
C VAL A 51 -4.25 -3.96 -0.95
N GLY A 52 -3.08 -3.82 -0.36
CA GLY A 52 -1.80 -3.98 -1.05
C GLY A 52 -1.24 -2.68 -1.64
N LEU A 53 0.10 -2.62 -1.68
CA LEU A 53 0.85 -1.43 -2.11
C LEU A 53 0.59 -1.08 -3.57
N ASP A 54 0.61 -2.08 -4.46
CA ASP A 54 0.44 -1.87 -5.90
C ASP A 54 -0.95 -1.31 -6.21
N ALA A 55 -2.00 -1.88 -5.59
CA ALA A 55 -3.35 -1.37 -5.74
C ALA A 55 -3.47 0.06 -5.19
N ALA A 56 -2.76 0.38 -4.11
CA ALA A 56 -2.74 1.72 -3.54
C ALA A 56 -2.01 2.72 -4.44
N ALA A 57 -0.87 2.35 -5.04
CA ALA A 57 -0.13 3.18 -5.99
C ALA A 57 -1.01 3.55 -7.18
N TRP A 58 -1.62 2.58 -7.84
CA TRP A 58 -2.56 2.82 -8.93
C TRP A 58 -3.78 3.64 -8.51
N ARG A 59 -4.33 3.35 -7.33
CA ARG A 59 -5.55 4.04 -6.86
C ARG A 59 -5.32 5.49 -6.54
N TYR A 60 -4.18 5.84 -5.94
CA TYR A 60 -3.92 7.20 -5.45
C TYR A 60 -3.07 8.04 -6.40
N PHE A 61 -2.21 7.41 -7.21
CA PHE A 61 -1.24 8.11 -8.04
C PHE A 61 -1.35 7.76 -9.53
N GLY A 62 -1.96 6.62 -9.90
CA GLY A 62 -2.20 6.24 -11.30
C GLY A 62 -0.99 5.64 -12.00
N HIS A 63 0.05 5.23 -11.25
CA HIS A 63 1.26 4.58 -11.77
C HIS A 63 1.72 3.44 -10.84
N PRO A 64 2.63 2.56 -11.29
CA PRO A 64 3.09 1.42 -10.50
C PRO A 64 3.91 1.84 -9.29
N ALA A 65 4.05 0.92 -8.30
CA ALA A 65 4.72 1.20 -7.03
C ALA A 65 6.22 1.49 -7.19
N GLU A 66 6.86 0.98 -8.24
CA GLU A 66 8.28 1.23 -8.54
C GLU A 66 8.59 2.67 -8.94
N GLU A 67 7.59 3.40 -9.40
CA GLU A 67 7.72 4.80 -9.85
C GLU A 67 7.33 5.83 -8.78
N LEU A 68 6.99 5.37 -7.56
CA LEU A 68 6.56 6.26 -6.47
C LEU A 68 7.67 7.24 -6.07
N SER A 69 7.31 8.53 -5.98
CA SER A 69 8.16 9.55 -5.39
C SER A 69 8.36 9.33 -3.88
N TRP A 70 9.31 10.04 -3.27
CA TRP A 70 9.50 10.03 -1.82
C TRP A 70 8.27 10.56 -1.07
N ALA A 71 7.57 11.54 -1.62
CA ALA A 71 6.35 12.09 -1.02
C ALA A 71 5.19 11.10 -1.07
N GLU A 72 5.02 10.40 -2.19
CA GLU A 72 4.00 9.38 -2.41
C GLU A 72 4.27 8.14 -1.55
N SER A 73 5.51 7.66 -1.54
CA SER A 73 5.94 6.56 -0.67
C SER A 73 5.72 6.87 0.81
N ALA A 74 6.07 8.08 1.27
CA ALA A 74 5.84 8.51 2.64
C ALA A 74 4.34 8.63 2.95
N MET A 75 3.51 9.08 2.00
CA MET A 75 2.06 9.09 2.17
C MET A 75 1.52 7.68 2.35
N LEU A 76 1.87 6.73 1.49
CA LEU A 76 1.43 5.34 1.62
C LEU A 76 1.93 4.69 2.92
N ALA A 77 3.15 5.00 3.37
CA ALA A 77 3.68 4.46 4.62
C ALA A 77 2.89 4.88 5.88
N VAL A 78 2.27 6.07 5.88
CA VAL A 78 1.47 6.55 7.02
C VAL A 78 0.00 6.11 6.98
N LEU A 79 -0.52 5.72 5.82
CA LEU A 79 -1.93 5.38 5.62
C LEU A 79 -2.42 4.14 6.39
N PRO A 80 -1.70 3.02 6.46
CA PRO A 80 -2.18 1.83 7.18
C PRO A 80 -2.46 2.09 8.67
N ASN A 81 -1.81 3.11 9.25
CA ASN A 81 -2.05 3.51 10.63
C ASN A 81 -3.25 4.45 10.80
N ALA A 82 -3.78 5.00 9.71
CA ALA A 82 -4.88 5.95 9.74
C ALA A 82 -5.67 5.97 8.41
N PRO A 83 -6.24 4.83 7.99
CA PRO A 83 -6.91 4.71 6.68
C PRO A 83 -8.11 5.64 6.50
N SER A 84 -8.73 6.10 7.59
CA SER A 84 -9.81 7.08 7.56
C SER A 84 -9.38 8.49 7.15
N MET A 85 -8.08 8.80 7.19
CA MET A 85 -7.55 10.12 6.77
C MET A 85 -7.58 10.36 5.26
N ILE A 86 -7.76 9.29 4.48
CA ILE A 86 -7.96 9.38 3.02
C ILE A 86 -9.31 10.02 2.64
N HIS A 87 -10.30 10.03 3.54
CA HIS A 87 -11.53 10.76 3.27
C HIS A 87 -11.25 12.26 3.21
N LEU A 88 -11.19 12.72 1.98
CA LEU A 88 -10.58 13.91 1.40
C LEU A 88 -11.02 15.27 1.98
N SER A 89 -12.02 15.35 2.84
CA SER A 89 -12.52 16.62 3.34
C SER A 89 -12.01 17.00 4.74
N LYS A 90 -11.88 16.05 5.66
CA LYS A 90 -11.52 16.34 7.07
C LYS A 90 -10.14 15.83 7.51
N GLY A 91 -9.57 14.84 6.82
CA GLY A 91 -8.30 14.21 7.21
C GLY A 91 -7.06 14.69 6.43
N ARG A 92 -7.23 15.48 5.37
CA ARG A 92 -6.17 15.84 4.43
C ARG A 92 -5.00 16.58 5.08
N LYS A 93 -5.28 17.57 5.94
CA LYS A 93 -4.25 18.30 6.67
C LYS A 93 -3.46 17.37 7.61
N ALA A 94 -4.15 16.53 8.36
CA ALA A 94 -3.50 15.59 9.27
C ALA A 94 -2.66 14.54 8.53
N LEU A 95 -3.08 14.12 7.33
CA LEU A 95 -2.31 13.23 6.46
C LEU A 95 -1.04 13.93 5.96
N LEU A 96 -1.16 15.18 5.50
CA LEU A 96 -0.04 16.01 5.07
C LEU A 96 0.99 16.18 6.20
N ASP A 97 0.52 16.52 7.40
CA ASP A 97 1.37 16.72 8.57
C ASP A 97 2.12 15.42 8.96
N LYS A 98 1.45 14.28 8.89
CA LYS A 98 2.08 12.98 9.15
C LYS A 98 3.10 12.60 8.08
N ARG A 99 2.78 12.80 6.79
CA ARG A 99 3.71 12.60 5.67
C ARG A 99 4.96 13.45 5.85
N ASN A 100 4.78 14.74 6.09
CA ASN A 100 5.88 15.68 6.21
C ASN A 100 6.74 15.40 7.46
N ARG A 101 6.13 14.95 8.55
CA ARG A 101 6.87 14.47 9.74
C ARG A 101 7.74 13.26 9.42
N LEU A 102 7.23 12.30 8.65
CA LEU A 102 8.02 11.13 8.23
C LEU A 102 9.18 11.55 7.32
N LEU A 103 8.93 12.42 6.32
CA LEU A 103 9.97 12.95 5.44
C LEU A 103 11.07 13.69 6.22
N LYS A 104 10.68 14.50 7.21
CA LYS A 104 11.63 15.16 8.11
C LYS A 104 12.50 14.17 8.87
N GLN A 105 11.92 13.11 9.43
CA GLN A 105 12.67 12.05 10.12
C GLN A 105 13.64 11.31 9.18
N LEU A 106 13.26 11.06 7.91
CA LEU A 106 14.13 10.45 6.92
C LEU A 106 15.31 11.36 6.56
N HIS A 107 15.06 12.66 6.46
CA HIS A 107 16.11 13.65 6.24
C HIS A 107 17.06 13.76 7.43
N GLU A 108 16.54 13.88 8.66
CA GLU A 108 17.34 13.93 9.89
C GLU A 108 18.22 12.69 10.09
N LYS A 109 17.77 11.52 9.61
CA LYS A 109 18.54 10.27 9.60
C LYS A 109 19.51 10.14 8.43
N GLY A 110 19.57 11.10 7.54
CA GLY A 110 20.41 11.06 6.35
C GLY A 110 19.98 10.05 5.27
N THR A 111 18.75 9.53 5.35
CA THR A 111 18.20 8.62 4.34
C THR A 111 17.91 9.34 3.02
N ILE A 112 17.47 10.59 3.10
CA ILE A 112 17.26 11.48 1.95
C ILE A 112 18.07 12.77 2.15
N ASN A 113 18.56 13.33 1.05
CA ASN A 113 19.31 14.58 1.05
C ASN A 113 18.36 15.79 1.13
N THR A 114 18.91 16.99 1.34
CA THR A 114 18.15 18.24 1.49
C THR A 114 17.31 18.55 0.26
N SER A 115 17.87 18.43 -0.95
CA SER A 115 17.13 18.75 -2.17
C SER A 115 15.96 17.79 -2.39
N THR A 116 16.13 16.50 -2.14
CA THR A 116 15.06 15.49 -2.21
C THR A 116 13.98 15.78 -1.17
N TYR A 117 14.36 16.19 0.04
CA TYR A 117 13.44 16.55 1.10
C TYR A 117 12.58 17.77 0.74
N GLU A 118 13.19 18.82 0.21
CA GLU A 118 12.49 20.04 -0.23
C GLU A 118 11.51 19.76 -1.36
N LEU A 119 11.91 18.99 -2.36
CA LEU A 119 11.02 18.53 -3.43
C LEU A 119 9.85 17.72 -2.88
N ALA A 120 10.11 16.74 -2.03
CA ALA A 120 9.08 15.88 -1.47
C ALA A 120 8.06 16.63 -0.59
N ILE A 121 8.48 17.66 0.14
CA ILE A 121 7.56 18.51 0.92
C ILE A 121 6.69 19.38 0.01
N SER A 122 7.24 19.89 -1.09
CA SER A 122 6.51 20.76 -2.03
C SER A 122 5.44 20.00 -2.82
N GLU A 123 5.55 18.69 -2.93
CA GLU A 123 4.63 17.85 -3.67
C GLU A 123 3.25 17.78 -2.99
N PRO A 124 2.15 18.11 -3.72
CA PRO A 124 0.81 18.11 -3.16
C PRO A 124 0.31 16.68 -2.91
N LEU A 125 -0.67 16.53 -2.01
CA LEU A 125 -1.41 15.27 -1.90
C LEU A 125 -2.34 15.09 -3.11
N PRO A 126 -2.62 13.85 -3.56
CA PRO A 126 -3.55 13.58 -4.65
C PRO A 126 -4.93 14.17 -4.35
N VAL A 127 -5.58 14.75 -5.35
CA VAL A 127 -6.86 15.46 -5.18
C VAL A 127 -8.01 14.45 -5.04
N GLN A 128 -8.00 13.41 -5.85
CA GLN A 128 -9.00 12.36 -5.87
C GLN A 128 -8.38 11.02 -6.28
N PRO A 129 -8.96 9.90 -5.84
CA PRO A 129 -8.48 8.59 -6.25
C PRO A 129 -8.71 8.35 -7.74
N HIS A 130 -7.70 7.82 -8.44
CA HIS A 130 -7.84 7.38 -9.82
C HIS A 130 -8.76 6.17 -9.92
N PRO A 131 -9.55 6.02 -11.00
CA PRO A 131 -10.26 4.78 -11.25
C PRO A 131 -9.24 3.65 -11.43
N LEU A 132 -9.50 2.50 -10.81
CA LEU A 132 -8.68 1.31 -11.07
C LEU A 132 -8.88 0.88 -12.52
N PRO A 133 -7.81 0.43 -13.20
CA PRO A 133 -7.94 -0.02 -14.58
C PRO A 133 -8.89 -1.23 -14.66
N HIS A 134 -9.98 -1.07 -15.37
CA HIS A 134 -10.92 -2.14 -15.71
C HIS A 134 -10.57 -2.73 -17.07
N ILE A 135 -9.38 -3.33 -17.17
CA ILE A 135 -8.92 -3.97 -18.40
C ILE A 135 -9.17 -5.47 -18.26
N ALA A 136 -9.95 -6.03 -19.18
CA ALA A 136 -10.29 -7.44 -19.24
C ALA A 136 -10.86 -8.03 -17.91
N PRO A 137 -12.02 -7.55 -17.41
CA PRO A 137 -12.60 -8.02 -16.15
C PRO A 137 -12.88 -9.52 -16.14
N HIS A 138 -13.22 -10.11 -17.28
CA HIS A 138 -13.44 -11.55 -17.43
C HIS A 138 -12.17 -12.36 -17.19
N LEU A 139 -11.00 -11.86 -17.62
CA LEU A 139 -9.73 -12.52 -17.37
C LEU A 139 -9.38 -12.49 -15.88
N VAL A 140 -9.57 -11.36 -15.21
CA VAL A 140 -9.36 -11.23 -13.76
C VAL A 140 -10.25 -12.22 -12.99
N SER A 141 -11.54 -12.30 -13.34
CA SER A 141 -12.48 -13.25 -12.74
C SER A 141 -12.05 -14.71 -12.94
N ARG A 142 -11.61 -15.04 -14.15
CA ARG A 142 -11.11 -16.38 -14.49
C ARG A 142 -9.84 -16.73 -13.70
N PHE A 143 -8.86 -15.83 -13.63
CA PHE A 143 -7.66 -16.04 -12.85
C PHE A 143 -7.94 -16.17 -11.35
N TYR A 144 -8.89 -15.39 -10.84
CA TYR A 144 -9.31 -15.51 -9.45
C TYR A 144 -9.88 -16.89 -9.14
N GLN A 145 -10.65 -17.48 -10.05
CA GLN A 145 -11.22 -18.82 -9.88
C GLN A 145 -10.18 -19.93 -10.05
N GLU A 146 -9.28 -19.83 -11.05
CA GLU A 146 -8.33 -20.88 -11.41
C GLU A 146 -7.05 -20.85 -10.57
N ARG A 147 -6.61 -19.66 -10.12
CA ARG A 147 -5.29 -19.46 -9.51
C ARG A 147 -5.33 -18.51 -8.32
N ASN A 148 -6.31 -18.62 -7.47
CA ASN A 148 -6.47 -17.77 -6.31
C ASN A 148 -5.19 -17.66 -5.46
N GLY A 149 -4.70 -16.43 -5.26
CA GLY A 149 -3.49 -16.14 -4.49
C GLY A 149 -2.16 -16.33 -5.23
N GLN A 150 -2.17 -16.59 -6.55
CA GLN A 150 -0.97 -16.67 -7.36
C GLN A 150 -0.77 -15.39 -8.19
N TYR A 151 0.48 -14.97 -8.32
CA TYR A 151 0.86 -13.89 -9.23
C TYR A 151 0.87 -14.44 -10.67
N SER A 152 0.24 -13.73 -11.60
CA SER A 152 0.19 -14.10 -13.01
C SER A 152 0.48 -12.89 -13.89
N LEU A 153 1.48 -13.01 -14.76
CA LEU A 153 1.73 -12.04 -15.83
C LEU A 153 0.81 -12.36 -17.01
N SER A 154 0.12 -11.35 -17.53
CA SER A 154 -0.67 -11.48 -18.75
C SER A 154 0.04 -10.81 -19.91
N ALA A 155 -0.09 -11.38 -21.11
CA ALA A 155 0.39 -10.79 -22.37
C ALA A 155 -0.66 -9.86 -23.01
N ILE A 156 -1.58 -9.31 -22.23
CA ILE A 156 -2.63 -8.42 -22.75
C ILE A 156 -2.03 -7.11 -23.23
N ASN A 157 -2.26 -6.80 -24.50
CA ASN A 157 -1.96 -5.49 -25.02
C ASN A 157 -3.09 -4.52 -24.65
N LYS A 158 -2.79 -3.53 -23.80
CA LYS A 158 -3.75 -2.56 -23.28
C LYS A 158 -4.52 -1.82 -24.39
N SER A 159 -3.85 -1.41 -25.45
CA SER A 159 -4.47 -0.66 -26.56
C SER A 159 -5.43 -1.52 -27.37
N LEU A 160 -5.08 -2.77 -27.65
CA LEU A 160 -5.97 -3.71 -28.31
C LEU A 160 -7.19 -4.06 -27.46
N GLN A 161 -7.01 -4.25 -26.15
CA GLN A 161 -8.10 -4.58 -25.26
C GLN A 161 -9.13 -3.45 -25.16
N ILE A 162 -8.69 -2.21 -25.09
CA ILE A 162 -9.59 -1.03 -25.08
C ILE A 162 -10.39 -0.95 -26.38
N GLN A 163 -9.78 -1.27 -27.53
CA GLN A 163 -10.48 -1.29 -28.82
C GLN A 163 -11.53 -2.40 -28.94
N ILE A 164 -11.34 -3.51 -28.25
CA ILE A 164 -12.29 -4.64 -28.28
C ILE A 164 -13.48 -4.41 -27.33
N GLU A 165 -13.26 -3.69 -26.23
CA GLU A 165 -14.28 -3.42 -25.20
C GLU A 165 -15.05 -2.11 -25.44
N SER A 166 -14.66 -1.30 -26.41
CA SER A 166 -15.37 -0.06 -26.86
C SER A 166 -16.44 -0.38 -27.91
#